data_a4af10c6c87c188b879e809891f6dc51
#
_entry.id   a4af10c6c87c188b879e809891f6dc51
#
_cell.length_a   1.000
_cell.length_b   1.000
_cell.length_c   1.000
_cell.angle_alpha   90.00
_cell.angle_beta   90.00
_cell.angle_gamma   90.00
#
_symmetry.space_group_name_H-M   'P 1'
#
loop_
_entity.id
_entity.type
_entity.pdbx_description
1 polymer ?
#
loop_
_entity_poly.entity_id
_entity_poly.type
_entity_poly.pdbx_seq_one_letter_code
_entity_poly.pdbx_strand_id
1 'polypeptide(L)'
;MNEYEFLNPSGNITALVTKDVPRDKYQEISNKIMKTDPNIEQVGFLKKYSNSVFRLEMAGLEFCGNASRAFACFLVKEKYVNTNTFEISVSGYDNLIECNVEKKGEEYYSTINLKFNKPINILLKIKN
;
A
#
# COMPACT_ATOMS: atom_id res chain seq x y z
N MET A 1 -10.67 -3.23 20.58
CA MET A 1 -10.75 -2.21 19.53
C MET A 1 -9.67 -2.40 18.50
N ASN A 2 -10.06 -2.47 17.24
CA ASN A 2 -9.10 -2.64 16.17
C ASN A 2 -8.40 -1.33 15.87
N GLU A 3 -7.09 -1.37 15.79
CA GLU A 3 -6.30 -0.19 15.47
C GLU A 3 -5.80 -0.24 14.04
N TYR A 4 -6.47 -1.00 13.19
CA TYR A 4 -6.08 -1.15 11.80
C TYR A 4 -7.31 -1.40 10.94
N GLU A 5 -7.18 -1.09 9.65
CA GLU A 5 -8.21 -1.33 8.67
C GLU A 5 -7.85 -2.57 7.84
N PHE A 6 -8.86 -3.25 7.33
CA PHE A 6 -8.63 -4.39 6.44
C PHE A 6 -8.62 -3.91 5.00
N LEU A 7 -7.58 -4.31 4.27
CA LEU A 7 -7.52 -4.10 2.84
C LEU A 7 -7.54 -5.46 2.17
N ASN A 8 -8.47 -5.64 1.23
CA ASN A 8 -8.58 -6.91 0.52
C ASN A 8 -8.52 -6.68 -0.99
N PRO A 9 -7.32 -6.70 -1.57
CA PRO A 9 -7.14 -6.47 -3.00
C PRO A 9 -7.34 -7.74 -3.85
N SER A 10 -8.18 -8.65 -3.41
CA SER A 10 -8.41 -9.94 -4.08
C SER A 10 -7.17 -10.83 -3.99
N GLY A 11 -6.58 -10.86 -2.83
CA GLY A 11 -5.36 -11.62 -2.53
C GLY A 11 -4.48 -10.76 -1.63
N ASN A 12 -3.69 -11.38 -0.79
CA ASN A 12 -2.82 -10.68 0.15
C ASN A 12 -3.60 -9.77 1.09
N ILE A 13 -4.52 -10.36 1.85
CA ILE A 13 -5.29 -9.58 2.82
C ILE A 13 -4.32 -8.84 3.74
N THR A 14 -4.47 -7.53 3.79
CA THR A 14 -3.52 -6.64 4.45
C THR A 14 -4.21 -5.88 5.58
N ALA A 15 -3.58 -5.86 6.74
CA ALA A 15 -4.01 -4.95 7.80
C ALA A 15 -3.25 -3.63 7.60
N LEU A 16 -3.97 -2.53 7.56
CA LEU A 16 -3.36 -1.21 7.44
C LEU A 16 -3.45 -0.50 8.77
N VAL A 17 -2.30 -0.24 9.38
CA VAL A 17 -2.23 0.50 10.64
C VAL A 17 -2.21 1.99 10.29
N THR A 18 -3.21 2.72 10.75
CA THR A 18 -3.37 4.11 10.35
C THR A 18 -2.80 5.11 11.34
N LYS A 19 -2.49 4.69 12.56
CA LYS A 19 -1.85 5.59 13.51
C LYS A 19 -0.35 5.61 13.25
N ASP A 20 0.30 6.67 13.69
CA ASP A 20 1.74 6.82 13.46
C ASP A 20 2.52 5.87 14.37
N VAL A 21 3.36 5.06 13.75
CA VAL A 21 4.14 4.04 14.46
C VAL A 21 5.59 4.13 13.96
N PRO A 22 6.59 4.16 14.86
CA PRO A 22 7.98 4.16 14.40
C PRO A 22 8.37 2.81 13.80
N ARG A 23 9.30 2.84 12.86
CA ARG A 23 9.69 1.63 12.12
C ARG A 23 10.20 0.51 13.01
N ASP A 24 10.85 0.84 14.10
CA ASP A 24 11.39 -0.19 14.98
C ASP A 24 10.31 -0.97 15.72
N LYS A 25 9.06 -0.56 15.60
CA LYS A 25 7.92 -1.27 16.16
C LYS A 25 7.14 -2.08 15.13
N TYR A 26 7.49 -1.97 13.86
CA TYR A 26 6.70 -2.60 12.80
C TYR A 26 6.60 -4.12 12.98
N GLN A 27 7.72 -4.78 13.22
CA GLN A 27 7.71 -6.23 13.29
C GLN A 27 6.93 -6.73 14.51
N GLU A 28 7.07 -6.04 15.62
CA GLU A 28 6.33 -6.39 16.83
C GLU A 28 4.83 -6.26 16.62
N ILE A 29 4.40 -5.16 16.03
CA ILE A 29 2.98 -4.91 15.78
C ILE A 29 2.44 -5.87 14.74
N SER A 30 3.21 -6.12 13.68
CA SER A 30 2.83 -7.04 12.63
C SER A 30 2.61 -8.45 13.19
N ASN A 31 3.55 -8.93 14.01
CA ASN A 31 3.43 -10.26 14.61
C ASN A 31 2.19 -10.37 15.48
N LYS A 32 1.91 -9.32 16.23
CA LYS A 32 0.77 -9.30 17.13
C LYS A 32 -0.55 -9.34 16.35
N ILE A 33 -0.65 -8.54 15.30
CA ILE A 33 -1.85 -8.50 14.47
C ILE A 33 -2.09 -9.84 13.78
N MET A 34 -1.04 -10.40 13.18
CA MET A 34 -1.18 -11.65 12.43
C MET A 34 -1.46 -12.84 13.36
N LYS A 35 -1.00 -12.77 14.59
CA LYS A 35 -1.31 -13.79 15.58
C LYS A 35 -2.77 -13.70 16.01
N THR A 36 -3.28 -12.48 16.16
CA THR A 36 -4.66 -12.26 16.58
C THR A 36 -5.64 -12.59 15.47
N ASP A 37 -5.29 -12.32 14.23
CA ASP A 37 -6.17 -12.55 13.08
C ASP A 37 -5.41 -13.32 12.00
N PRO A 38 -5.55 -14.66 12.00
CA PRO A 38 -4.78 -15.49 11.06
C PRO A 38 -5.12 -15.31 9.59
N ASN A 39 -6.22 -14.63 9.27
CA ASN A 39 -6.57 -14.36 7.87
C ASN A 39 -5.71 -13.26 7.26
N ILE A 40 -5.06 -12.46 8.10
CA ILE A 40 -4.22 -11.38 7.62
C ILE A 40 -2.88 -11.97 7.16
N GLU A 41 -2.51 -11.65 5.92
CA GLU A 41 -1.29 -12.18 5.31
C GLU A 41 -0.12 -11.22 5.42
N GLN A 42 -0.39 -9.92 5.61
CA GLN A 42 0.67 -8.93 5.73
C GLN A 42 0.14 -7.68 6.41
N VAL A 43 1.06 -6.84 6.86
CA VAL A 43 0.72 -5.61 7.58
C VAL A 43 1.44 -4.45 6.92
N GLY A 44 0.69 -3.38 6.68
CA GLY A 44 1.24 -2.13 6.17
C GLY A 44 0.95 -0.99 7.13
N PHE A 45 1.69 0.10 6.97
CA PHE A 45 1.61 1.25 7.85
C PHE A 45 1.42 2.51 7.02
N LEU A 46 0.43 3.31 7.41
CA LEU A 46 0.15 4.59 6.74
C LEU A 46 1.13 5.63 7.26
N LYS A 47 1.80 6.29 6.34
CA LYS A 47 2.74 7.36 6.65
C LYS A 47 2.43 8.58 5.82
N LYS A 48 3.00 9.70 6.20
CA LYS A 48 2.94 10.91 5.41
C LYS A 48 4.30 11.11 4.76
N TYR A 49 4.30 11.22 3.43
CA TYR A 49 5.53 11.47 2.68
C TYR A 49 5.79 12.96 2.55
N SER A 50 4.72 13.72 2.27
CA SER A 50 4.77 15.18 2.17
C SER A 50 3.38 15.70 2.52
N ASN A 51 3.17 17.01 2.36
CA ASN A 51 1.87 17.59 2.69
C ASN A 51 0.71 17.01 1.88
N SER A 52 0.98 16.54 0.68
CA SER A 52 -0.07 16.05 -0.22
C SER A 52 0.11 14.60 -0.66
N VAL A 53 1.18 13.93 -0.22
CA VAL A 53 1.47 12.56 -0.64
C VAL A 53 1.52 11.65 0.58
N PHE A 54 0.72 10.59 0.54
CA PHE A 54 0.74 9.57 1.59
C PHE A 54 1.64 8.43 1.18
N ARG A 55 2.14 7.70 2.17
CA ARG A 55 3.08 6.61 1.94
C ARG A 55 2.61 5.35 2.63
N LEU A 56 2.74 4.23 1.94
CA LEU A 56 2.50 2.90 2.49
C LEU A 56 3.84 2.23 2.75
N GLU A 57 4.08 1.84 4.02
CA GLU A 57 5.25 1.06 4.34
C GLU A 57 4.81 -0.33 4.78
N MET A 58 5.27 -1.35 4.06
CA MET A 58 5.01 -2.71 4.49
C MET A 58 5.92 -3.03 5.69
N ALA A 59 5.50 -3.97 6.52
CA ALA A 59 6.24 -4.28 7.76
C ALA A 59 7.70 -4.65 7.48
N GLY A 60 7.95 -5.34 6.37
CA GLY A 60 9.32 -5.70 5.97
C GLY A 60 9.98 -4.69 5.05
N LEU A 61 9.33 -3.55 4.81
CA LEU A 61 9.81 -2.48 3.94
C LEU A 61 9.97 -2.92 2.48
N GLU A 62 9.28 -3.96 2.09
CA GLU A 62 9.26 -4.43 0.70
C GLU A 62 8.16 -3.71 -0.08
N PHE A 63 8.16 -3.91 -1.40
CA PHE A 63 7.09 -3.42 -2.27
C PHE A 63 6.03 -4.50 -2.45
N CYS A 64 4.77 -4.11 -2.36
CA CYS A 64 3.66 -5.01 -2.64
C CYS A 64 2.66 -4.29 -3.55
N GLY A 65 2.55 -4.76 -4.79
CA GLY A 65 1.65 -4.14 -5.77
C GLY A 65 0.19 -4.23 -5.36
N ASN A 66 -0.22 -5.40 -4.84
CA ASN A 66 -1.61 -5.58 -4.42
C ASN A 66 -1.97 -4.65 -3.26
N ALA A 67 -1.10 -4.57 -2.25
CA ALA A 67 -1.35 -3.67 -1.13
C ALA A 67 -1.34 -2.21 -1.57
N SER A 68 -0.47 -1.86 -2.52
CA SER A 68 -0.40 -0.48 -3.03
C SER A 68 -1.70 -0.09 -3.73
N ARG A 69 -2.27 -0.98 -4.55
CA ARG A 69 -3.55 -0.71 -5.21
C ARG A 69 -4.67 -0.57 -4.19
N ALA A 70 -4.71 -1.45 -3.19
CA ALA A 70 -5.73 -1.37 -2.15
C ALA A 70 -5.57 -0.10 -1.32
N PHE A 71 -4.33 0.30 -1.07
CA PHE A 71 -4.02 1.53 -0.34
C PHE A 71 -4.56 2.75 -1.09
N ALA A 72 -4.38 2.79 -2.41
CA ALA A 72 -4.90 3.89 -3.21
C ALA A 72 -6.43 3.98 -3.08
N CYS A 73 -7.12 2.85 -3.16
CA CYS A 73 -8.57 2.82 -2.98
C CYS A 73 -8.97 3.29 -1.59
N PHE A 74 -8.24 2.87 -0.57
CA PHE A 74 -8.50 3.28 0.81
C PHE A 74 -8.40 4.80 0.96
N LEU A 75 -7.37 5.41 0.37
CA LEU A 75 -7.19 6.86 0.50
C LEU A 75 -8.37 7.64 -0.07
N VAL A 76 -8.93 7.16 -1.18
CA VAL A 76 -10.11 7.81 -1.77
C VAL A 76 -11.35 7.53 -0.93
N LYS A 77 -11.57 6.28 -0.58
CA LYS A 77 -12.76 5.87 0.16
C LYS A 77 -12.86 6.57 1.50
N GLU A 78 -11.76 6.68 2.22
CA GLU A 78 -11.75 7.30 3.54
C GLU A 78 -11.42 8.78 3.49
N LYS A 79 -11.39 9.35 2.29
CA LYS A 79 -11.26 10.80 2.06
C LYS A 79 -9.96 11.41 2.56
N TYR A 80 -8.90 10.62 2.52
CA TYR A 80 -7.56 11.14 2.74
C TYR A 80 -7.13 12.01 1.56
N VAL A 81 -7.61 11.67 0.36
CA VAL A 81 -7.42 12.48 -0.84
C VAL A 81 -8.80 12.77 -1.43
N ASN A 82 -8.91 13.88 -2.16
CA ASN A 82 -10.20 14.30 -2.71
C ASN A 82 -10.19 14.34 -4.24
N THR A 83 -9.26 13.63 -4.85
CA THR A 83 -9.17 13.48 -6.29
C THR A 83 -9.08 12.00 -6.62
N ASN A 84 -9.37 11.64 -7.86
CA ASN A 84 -9.29 10.24 -8.31
C ASN A 84 -7.94 9.90 -8.92
N THR A 85 -7.12 10.90 -9.20
CA THR A 85 -5.76 10.71 -9.71
C THR A 85 -4.81 11.44 -8.78
N PHE A 86 -3.82 10.73 -8.26
CA PHE A 86 -2.88 11.27 -7.27
C PHE A 86 -1.65 10.39 -7.20
N GLU A 87 -0.66 10.82 -6.44
CA GLU A 87 0.57 10.06 -6.28
C GLU A 87 0.68 9.52 -4.86
N ILE A 88 1.32 8.36 -4.73
CA ILE A 88 1.67 7.78 -3.43
C ILE A 88 3.14 7.42 -3.43
N SER A 89 3.68 7.26 -2.23
CA SER A 89 5.02 6.70 -2.01
C SER A 89 4.84 5.33 -1.37
N VAL A 90 5.70 4.39 -1.69
CA VAL A 90 5.60 3.04 -1.11
C VAL A 90 6.98 2.52 -0.75
N SER A 91 7.03 1.63 0.25
CA SER A 91 8.28 0.97 0.57
C SER A 91 8.71 0.07 -0.58
N GLY A 92 10.01 -0.10 -0.75
CA GLY A 92 10.56 -0.99 -1.76
C GLY A 92 10.52 -0.47 -3.18
N TYR A 93 10.11 0.77 -3.39
CA TYR A 93 10.06 1.38 -4.72
C TYR A 93 10.42 2.86 -4.58
N ASP A 94 11.42 3.30 -5.34
CA ASP A 94 12.04 4.60 -5.11
C ASP A 94 11.31 5.80 -5.68
N ASN A 95 10.46 5.60 -6.69
CA ASN A 95 9.75 6.70 -7.33
C ASN A 95 8.35 6.82 -6.77
N LEU A 96 7.74 8.00 -6.92
CA LEU A 96 6.34 8.15 -6.62
C LEU A 96 5.52 7.36 -7.65
N ILE A 97 4.39 6.85 -7.21
CA ILE A 97 3.52 6.05 -8.06
C ILE A 97 2.25 6.84 -8.34
N GLU A 98 1.95 7.01 -9.62
CA GLU A 98 0.68 7.63 -10.01
C GLU A 98 -0.43 6.61 -9.88
N CYS A 99 -1.50 7.01 -9.21
CA CYS A 99 -2.65 6.16 -8.98
C CYS A 99 -3.88 6.76 -9.62
N ASN A 100 -4.74 5.90 -10.16
CA ASN A 100 -6.04 6.29 -10.65
C ASN A 100 -7.07 5.37 -10.00
N VAL A 101 -8.08 5.95 -9.35
CA VAL A 101 -9.09 5.19 -8.62
C VAL A 101 -10.45 5.46 -9.23
N GLU A 102 -11.20 4.41 -9.50
CA GLU A 102 -12.57 4.50 -10.01
C GLU A 102 -13.52 3.83 -9.02
N LYS A 103 -14.66 4.47 -8.80
CA LYS A 103 -15.73 3.88 -8.02
C LYS A 103 -16.81 3.36 -8.96
N LYS A 104 -17.18 2.10 -8.81
CA LYS A 104 -18.25 1.47 -9.60
C LYS A 104 -19.23 0.83 -8.63
N GLY A 105 -20.41 1.45 -8.46
CA GLY A 105 -21.34 1.02 -7.44
C GLY A 105 -20.73 1.24 -6.05
N GLU A 106 -20.64 0.19 -5.29
CA GLU A 106 -20.06 0.26 -3.95
C GLU A 106 -18.59 -0.12 -3.92
N GLU A 107 -18.01 -0.46 -5.08
CA GLU A 107 -16.65 -0.97 -5.12
C GLU A 107 -15.68 0.03 -5.71
N TYR A 108 -14.43 -0.05 -5.29
CA TYR A 108 -13.36 0.82 -5.73
C TYR A 108 -12.33 0.00 -6.47
N TYR A 109 -11.86 0.51 -7.59
CA TYR A 109 -10.83 -0.11 -8.42
C TYR A 109 -9.70 0.87 -8.61
N SER A 110 -8.48 0.39 -8.59
CA SER A 110 -7.34 1.28 -8.79
C SER A 110 -6.36 0.71 -9.80
N THR A 111 -5.70 1.62 -10.48
CA THR A 111 -4.58 1.32 -11.35
C THR A 111 -3.39 2.08 -10.82
N ILE A 112 -2.24 1.42 -10.74
CA ILE A 112 -1.00 2.08 -10.37
C ILE A 112 -0.03 2.01 -11.54
N ASN A 113 0.69 3.10 -11.75
CA ASN A 113 1.65 3.19 -12.85
C ASN A 113 3.06 3.19 -12.29
N LEU A 114 3.80 2.13 -12.57
CA LEU A 114 5.19 1.99 -12.15
C LEU A 114 6.10 2.48 -13.25
N LYS A 115 7.17 3.17 -12.86
CA LYS A 115 8.16 3.69 -13.79
C LYS A 115 9.46 2.93 -13.58
N PHE A 116 10.04 2.48 -14.68
CA PHE A 116 11.32 1.77 -14.65
C PHE A 116 12.37 2.62 -15.36
N ASN A 117 13.47 2.85 -14.67
CA ASN A 117 14.54 3.68 -15.24
C ASN A 117 15.28 2.97 -16.35
N LYS A 118 15.36 1.64 -16.30
CA LYS A 118 16.10 0.85 -17.29
C LYS A 118 15.30 -0.38 -17.68
N PRO A 119 14.20 -0.20 -18.40
CA PRO A 119 13.32 -1.32 -18.74
C PRO A 119 14.00 -2.41 -19.58
N ILE A 120 14.94 -2.03 -20.43
CA ILE A 120 15.63 -2.99 -21.27
C ILE A 120 16.44 -3.97 -20.42
N ASN A 121 17.11 -3.48 -19.40
CA ASN A 121 17.89 -4.34 -18.51
C ASN A 121 17.00 -5.33 -17.77
N ILE A 122 15.83 -4.90 -17.40
CA ILE A 122 14.88 -5.76 -16.73
C ILE A 122 14.43 -6.89 -17.64
N LEU A 123 14.16 -6.56 -18.90
CA LEU A 123 13.74 -7.58 -19.87
C LEU A 123 14.83 -8.63 -20.09
N LEU A 124 16.09 -8.20 -20.16
CA LEU A 124 17.20 -9.13 -20.35
C LEU A 124 17.31 -10.10 -19.19
N LYS A 125 17.11 -9.62 -17.99
CA LYS A 125 17.14 -10.50 -16.81
C LYS A 125 16.02 -11.51 -16.80
N ILE A 126 14.87 -11.13 -17.29
CA ILE A 126 13.73 -12.03 -17.34
C ILE A 126 13.96 -13.17 -18.33
N LYS A 127 14.62 -12.87 -19.43
CA LYS A 127 14.89 -13.88 -20.45
C LYS A 127 15.87 -14.94 -19.98
N ASN A 128 16.68 -14.63 -19.04
CA ASN A 128 17.67 -15.57 -18.52
C ASN A 128 17.11 -16.37 -17.37
#